data_8919f639a83bc95a2cad6bb385f35bae
#
_entry.id   8919f639a83bc95a2cad6bb385f35bae
#
_cell.length_a   1.000
_cell.length_b   1.000
_cell.length_c   1.000
_cell.angle_alpha   90.00
_cell.angle_beta   90.00
_cell.angle_gamma   90.00
#
_symmetry.space_group_name_H-M   'P 1'
#
loop_
_entity.id
_entity.type
_entity.pdbx_description
1 polymer ?
#
loop_
_entity_poly.entity_id
_entity_poly.type
_entity_poly.pdbx_seq_one_letter_code
_entity_poly.pdbx_strand_id
1 'polypeptide(L)'
;MDEVTLDGGMGNGGLVVRVGDTVRRPWHPSTAATHALLTHLDQVLPGVAPVPLGQDERGREMLSYLPGDVAVPPFPGWVTSTEFLVSLGELLRRVHDALAAWSPPAGLVWSDQIPDPDGGPMIVHTDVCPENVIVRDCRAVGIIDWEFASPGRAIWDVVSTARLCVPFTAPDRRDPVYQGLDVADRLRTFLDAYGLSSVERAAFPSVLDQRRQAGERFTRRRVALGQAAFVQKWAGPAGEERYASERDWVHAVPPDVAVRADGP
;
A
#
# COMPACT_ATOMS: atom_id res chain seq x y z
N MET A 1 -24.79 -18.65 6.51
CA MET A 1 -24.05 -18.23 5.29
C MET A 1 -22.66 -18.81 5.43
N ASP A 2 -22.14 -19.40 4.35
CA ASP A 2 -20.83 -20.04 4.36
C ASP A 2 -19.72 -18.99 4.44
N GLU A 3 -18.71 -19.26 5.27
CA GLU A 3 -17.50 -18.45 5.34
C GLU A 3 -16.51 -18.95 4.27
N VAL A 4 -16.04 -18.05 3.41
CA VAL A 4 -15.04 -18.34 2.38
C VAL A 4 -13.77 -17.59 2.75
N THR A 5 -12.67 -18.32 3.00
CA THR A 5 -11.36 -17.71 3.26
C THR A 5 -10.92 -16.90 2.04
N LEU A 6 -10.47 -15.67 2.27
CA LEU A 6 -9.87 -14.85 1.23
C LEU A 6 -8.34 -15.04 1.25
N ASP A 7 -7.78 -15.37 0.08
CA ASP A 7 -6.35 -15.44 -0.11
C ASP A 7 -5.74 -14.03 -0.13
N GLY A 8 -4.57 -13.87 0.48
CA GLY A 8 -3.80 -12.62 0.48
C GLY A 8 -3.31 -12.20 1.87
N GLY A 9 -2.25 -11.38 1.86
CA GLY A 9 -1.64 -10.82 3.07
C GLY A 9 -0.76 -11.78 3.86
N MET A 10 0.53 -11.44 4.01
CA MET A 10 1.47 -12.24 4.83
C MET A 10 1.15 -12.22 6.34
N GLY A 11 0.31 -11.29 6.79
CA GLY A 11 0.00 -11.07 8.21
C GLY A 11 -1.24 -11.77 8.74
N ASN A 12 -2.21 -12.09 7.90
CA ASN A 12 -3.56 -12.46 8.33
C ASN A 12 -3.82 -13.98 8.50
N GLY A 13 -2.87 -14.84 8.08
CA GLY A 13 -2.88 -16.27 8.39
C GLY A 13 -4.21 -17.02 8.15
N GLY A 14 -5.02 -16.62 7.14
CA GLY A 14 -6.33 -17.22 6.86
C GLY A 14 -7.47 -16.73 7.77
N LEU A 15 -7.26 -15.65 8.52
CA LEU A 15 -8.27 -15.08 9.44
C LEU A 15 -9.26 -14.13 8.75
N VAL A 16 -9.01 -13.79 7.47
CA VAL A 16 -9.91 -12.94 6.69
C VAL A 16 -10.86 -13.81 5.90
N VAL A 17 -12.16 -13.63 6.10
CA VAL A 17 -13.18 -14.42 5.43
C VAL A 17 -14.25 -13.54 4.80
N ARG A 18 -14.80 -13.99 3.68
CA ARG A 18 -15.98 -13.40 3.05
C ARG A 18 -17.24 -14.15 3.53
N VAL A 19 -18.25 -13.38 3.87
CA VAL A 19 -19.59 -13.89 4.24
C VAL A 19 -20.63 -13.10 3.44
N GLY A 20 -21.13 -13.67 2.35
CA GLY A 20 -22.01 -12.94 1.41
C GLY A 20 -21.30 -11.71 0.82
N ASP A 21 -21.89 -10.53 0.98
CA ASP A 21 -21.34 -9.26 0.50
C ASP A 21 -20.54 -8.50 1.56
N THR A 22 -19.99 -9.22 2.53
CA THR A 22 -19.23 -8.64 3.63
C THR A 22 -17.94 -9.40 3.88
N VAL A 23 -16.92 -8.72 4.41
CA VAL A 23 -15.65 -9.27 4.86
C VAL A 23 -15.59 -9.25 6.39
N ARG A 24 -15.00 -10.30 6.97
CA ARG A 24 -14.73 -10.41 8.41
C ARG A 24 -13.25 -10.56 8.63
N ARG A 25 -12.69 -9.79 9.59
CA ARG A 25 -11.29 -9.88 10.01
C ARG A 25 -11.14 -9.57 11.51
N PRO A 26 -10.00 -9.89 12.13
CA PRO A 26 -9.77 -9.57 13.53
C PRO A 26 -9.92 -8.07 13.80
N TRP A 27 -10.47 -7.74 14.99
CA TRP A 27 -10.50 -6.35 15.46
C TRP A 27 -9.13 -5.96 16.02
N HIS A 28 -8.59 -4.83 15.57
CA HIS A 28 -7.32 -4.27 16.01
C HIS A 28 -7.50 -2.96 16.81
N PRO A 29 -6.53 -2.52 17.60
CA PRO A 29 -6.61 -1.24 18.32
C PRO A 29 -6.86 -0.04 17.40
N SER A 30 -6.38 -0.09 16.14
CA SER A 30 -6.56 0.96 15.13
C SER A 30 -7.89 0.87 14.37
N THR A 31 -8.71 -0.18 14.56
CA THR A 31 -9.93 -0.39 13.77
C THR A 31 -10.92 0.77 13.89
N ALA A 32 -11.07 1.35 15.09
CA ALA A 32 -11.96 2.51 15.26
C ALA A 32 -11.51 3.73 14.43
N ALA A 33 -10.20 3.96 14.32
CA ALA A 33 -9.62 5.03 13.49
C ALA A 33 -9.84 4.72 12.00
N THR A 34 -9.58 3.49 11.59
CA THR A 34 -9.83 3.02 10.22
C THR A 34 -11.32 3.16 9.85
N HIS A 35 -12.24 2.80 10.75
CA HIS A 35 -13.69 2.98 10.51
C HIS A 35 -14.08 4.45 10.32
N ALA A 36 -13.52 5.37 11.12
CA ALA A 36 -13.78 6.80 10.95
C ALA A 36 -13.29 7.30 9.56
N LEU A 37 -12.12 6.85 9.13
CA LEU A 37 -11.55 7.16 7.81
C LEU A 37 -12.42 6.60 6.69
N LEU A 38 -12.77 5.31 6.76
CA LEU A 38 -13.58 4.64 5.73
C LEU A 38 -14.99 5.24 5.63
N THR A 39 -15.59 5.63 6.75
CA THR A 39 -16.88 6.34 6.77
C THR A 39 -16.78 7.69 6.05
N HIS A 40 -15.68 8.43 6.26
CA HIS A 40 -15.45 9.67 5.54
C HIS A 40 -15.28 9.42 4.04
N LEU A 41 -14.45 8.45 3.65
CA LEU A 41 -14.25 8.11 2.24
C LEU A 41 -15.56 7.69 1.56
N ASP A 42 -16.41 6.90 2.22
CA ASP A 42 -17.71 6.52 1.66
C ASP A 42 -18.62 7.73 1.39
N GLN A 43 -18.55 8.77 2.24
CA GLN A 43 -19.33 10.00 2.07
C GLN A 43 -18.85 10.89 0.92
N VAL A 44 -17.52 10.99 0.72
CA VAL A 44 -16.95 11.96 -0.24
C VAL A 44 -16.49 11.32 -1.55
N LEU A 45 -16.19 10.03 -1.52
CA LEU A 45 -15.68 9.25 -2.66
C LEU A 45 -16.23 7.81 -2.61
N PRO A 46 -17.55 7.62 -2.76
CA PRO A 46 -18.19 6.33 -2.56
C PRO A 46 -17.66 5.25 -3.51
N GLY A 47 -17.52 4.04 -2.99
CA GLY A 47 -17.09 2.85 -3.75
C GLY A 47 -15.58 2.75 -3.96
N VAL A 48 -14.77 3.66 -3.44
CA VAL A 48 -13.30 3.62 -3.54
C VAL A 48 -12.65 2.77 -2.44
N ALA A 49 -13.34 2.60 -1.33
CA ALA A 49 -12.89 1.83 -0.17
C ALA A 49 -14.05 1.02 0.42
N PRO A 50 -13.79 -0.02 1.23
CA PRO A 50 -14.85 -0.75 1.93
C PRO A 50 -15.62 0.16 2.89
N VAL A 51 -16.92 -0.12 3.05
CA VAL A 51 -17.77 0.56 4.03
C VAL A 51 -17.70 -0.18 5.37
N PRO A 52 -17.44 0.49 6.50
CA PRO A 52 -17.44 -0.15 7.82
C PRO A 52 -18.88 -0.49 8.25
N LEU A 53 -19.08 -1.72 8.70
CA LEU A 53 -20.37 -2.27 9.11
C LEU A 53 -20.43 -2.63 10.60
N GLY A 54 -19.38 -2.29 11.37
CA GLY A 54 -19.29 -2.55 12.80
C GLY A 54 -18.62 -3.87 13.15
N GLN A 55 -19.13 -4.58 14.13
CA GLN A 55 -18.64 -5.89 14.59
C GLN A 55 -19.69 -6.99 14.41
N ASP A 56 -19.23 -8.21 14.16
CA ASP A 56 -20.09 -9.39 14.21
C ASP A 56 -20.22 -9.94 15.64
N GLU A 57 -21.04 -10.98 15.80
CA GLU A 57 -21.29 -11.64 17.10
C GLU A 57 -20.04 -12.29 17.73
N ARG A 58 -18.97 -12.49 16.92
CA ARG A 58 -17.66 -13.01 17.37
C ARG A 58 -16.66 -11.89 17.69
N GLY A 59 -17.08 -10.63 17.62
CA GLY A 59 -16.21 -9.46 17.86
C GLY A 59 -15.25 -9.16 16.71
N ARG A 60 -15.46 -9.75 15.52
CA ARG A 60 -14.65 -9.46 14.33
C ARG A 60 -15.13 -8.18 13.65
N GLU A 61 -14.22 -7.43 13.06
CA GLU A 61 -14.55 -6.31 12.18
C GLU A 61 -15.37 -6.78 10.98
N MET A 62 -16.40 -6.01 10.65
CA MET A 62 -17.22 -6.20 9.46
C MET A 62 -17.03 -5.04 8.49
N LEU A 63 -16.70 -5.35 7.26
CA LEU A 63 -16.60 -4.41 6.14
C LEU A 63 -17.45 -4.87 4.96
N SER A 64 -17.90 -3.95 4.11
CA SER A 64 -18.50 -4.32 2.83
C SER A 64 -17.45 -5.00 1.94
N TYR A 65 -17.89 -5.97 1.11
CA TYR A 65 -17.05 -6.53 0.07
C TYR A 65 -17.02 -5.59 -1.14
N LEU A 66 -15.84 -5.22 -1.59
CA LEU A 66 -15.66 -4.49 -2.86
C LEU A 66 -15.46 -5.50 -3.99
N PRO A 67 -16.39 -5.58 -4.98
CA PRO A 67 -16.24 -6.49 -6.10
C PRO A 67 -15.16 -6.01 -7.07
N GLY A 68 -14.38 -6.96 -7.59
CA GLY A 68 -13.30 -6.77 -8.56
C GLY A 68 -12.18 -7.77 -8.31
N ASP A 69 -11.14 -7.69 -9.12
CA ASP A 69 -9.98 -8.55 -9.02
C ASP A 69 -8.90 -7.90 -8.15
N VAL A 70 -8.13 -8.70 -7.43
CA VAL A 70 -6.88 -8.32 -6.77
C VAL A 70 -5.74 -9.15 -7.35
N ALA A 71 -4.53 -8.61 -7.35
CA ALA A 71 -3.37 -9.36 -7.82
C ALA A 71 -2.75 -10.13 -6.66
N VAL A 72 -2.91 -11.45 -6.66
CA VAL A 72 -2.18 -12.36 -5.78
C VAL A 72 -1.16 -13.15 -6.59
N PRO A 73 0.04 -13.48 -6.04
CA PRO A 73 1.02 -14.29 -6.74
C PRO A 73 0.48 -15.70 -7.10
N PRO A 74 0.80 -16.22 -8.32
CA PRO A 74 1.54 -15.56 -9.40
C PRO A 74 0.75 -14.39 -9.98
N PHE A 75 1.37 -13.22 -10.08
CA PHE A 75 0.66 -12.02 -10.48
C PHE A 75 0.07 -12.11 -11.89
N PRO A 76 -1.17 -11.65 -12.09
CA PRO A 76 -1.79 -11.59 -13.41
C PRO A 76 -1.10 -10.55 -14.32
N GLY A 77 -1.12 -10.79 -15.64
CA GLY A 77 -0.42 -9.94 -16.61
C GLY A 77 -0.84 -8.47 -16.60
N TRP A 78 -2.06 -8.16 -16.18
CA TRP A 78 -2.53 -6.76 -16.13
C TRP A 78 -1.77 -5.87 -15.13
N VAL A 79 -1.08 -6.43 -14.11
CA VAL A 79 -0.25 -5.63 -13.18
C VAL A 79 0.89 -4.88 -13.89
N THR A 80 1.28 -5.34 -15.09
CA THR A 80 2.32 -4.72 -15.90
C THR A 80 1.81 -3.66 -16.86
N SER A 81 0.49 -3.56 -17.05
CA SER A 81 -0.09 -2.65 -18.04
C SER A 81 0.06 -1.18 -17.63
N THR A 82 0.22 -0.32 -18.63
CA THR A 82 0.23 1.13 -18.44
C THR A 82 -1.13 1.62 -17.94
N GLU A 83 -2.21 1.00 -18.38
CA GLU A 83 -3.57 1.37 -18.00
C GLU A 83 -3.82 1.16 -16.50
N PHE A 84 -3.38 0.03 -15.93
CA PHE A 84 -3.41 -0.20 -14.48
C PHE A 84 -2.60 0.88 -13.76
N LEU A 85 -1.38 1.14 -14.21
CA LEU A 85 -0.46 2.06 -13.57
C LEU A 85 -0.98 3.51 -13.55
N VAL A 86 -1.50 3.99 -14.69
CA VAL A 86 -2.10 5.32 -14.81
C VAL A 86 -3.33 5.44 -13.92
N SER A 87 -4.25 4.48 -14.01
CA SER A 87 -5.48 4.51 -13.19
C SER A 87 -5.20 4.42 -11.69
N LEU A 88 -4.13 3.73 -11.28
CA LEU A 88 -3.69 3.68 -9.89
C LEU A 88 -3.17 5.04 -9.41
N GLY A 89 -2.37 5.74 -10.22
CA GLY A 89 -1.91 7.10 -9.90
C GLY A 89 -3.07 8.07 -9.73
N GLU A 90 -4.01 8.07 -10.68
CA GLU A 90 -5.23 8.88 -10.64
C GLU A 90 -6.11 8.55 -9.42
N LEU A 91 -6.28 7.25 -9.09
CA LEU A 91 -7.06 6.80 -7.95
C LEU A 91 -6.44 7.28 -6.63
N LEU A 92 -5.12 7.07 -6.46
CA LEU A 92 -4.40 7.48 -5.26
C LEU A 92 -4.47 9.00 -5.08
N ARG A 93 -4.36 9.78 -6.14
CA ARG A 93 -4.54 11.23 -6.11
C ARG A 93 -5.92 11.63 -5.60
N ARG A 94 -6.97 11.05 -6.15
CA ARG A 94 -8.35 11.32 -5.73
C ARG A 94 -8.59 10.98 -4.26
N VAL A 95 -8.01 9.88 -3.77
CA VAL A 95 -8.07 9.48 -2.36
C VAL A 95 -7.38 10.53 -1.49
N HIS A 96 -6.18 10.96 -1.86
CA HIS A 96 -5.44 11.98 -1.11
C HIS A 96 -6.18 13.33 -1.12
N ASP A 97 -6.76 13.75 -2.23
CA ASP A 97 -7.55 14.98 -2.30
C ASP A 97 -8.78 14.90 -1.38
N ALA A 98 -9.44 13.74 -1.31
CA ALA A 98 -10.56 13.53 -0.40
C ALA A 98 -10.16 13.56 1.08
N LEU A 99 -8.94 13.09 1.41
CA LEU A 99 -8.43 13.06 2.78
C LEU A 99 -7.73 14.35 3.21
N ALA A 100 -7.26 15.18 2.28
CA ALA A 100 -6.50 16.40 2.58
C ALA A 100 -7.29 17.43 3.40
N ALA A 101 -8.62 17.49 3.20
CA ALA A 101 -9.51 18.38 3.93
C ALA A 101 -10.16 17.74 5.17
N TRP A 102 -9.89 16.45 5.41
CA TRP A 102 -10.49 15.72 6.52
C TRP A 102 -9.69 15.89 7.81
N SER A 103 -10.38 16.29 8.87
CA SER A 103 -9.82 16.30 10.22
C SER A 103 -10.38 15.12 11.00
N PRO A 104 -9.59 14.08 11.30
CA PRO A 104 -10.08 12.94 12.05
C PRO A 104 -10.51 13.33 13.48
N PRO A 105 -11.51 12.65 14.06
CA PRO A 105 -11.86 12.85 15.46
C PRO A 105 -10.64 12.66 16.38
N ALA A 106 -10.59 13.46 17.45
CA ALA A 106 -9.51 13.38 18.43
C ALA A 106 -9.55 12.05 19.20
N GLY A 107 -8.38 11.58 19.67
CA GLY A 107 -8.28 10.38 20.51
C GLY A 107 -8.28 9.06 19.74
N LEU A 108 -8.31 9.07 18.43
CA LEU A 108 -8.18 7.85 17.61
C LEU A 108 -6.75 7.31 17.66
N VAL A 109 -6.64 5.99 17.75
CA VAL A 109 -5.34 5.27 17.72
C VAL A 109 -5.08 4.81 16.29
N TRP A 110 -4.05 5.38 15.67
CA TRP A 110 -3.60 5.01 14.33
C TRP A 110 -2.52 3.92 14.39
N SER A 111 -2.27 3.28 13.25
CA SER A 111 -1.23 2.25 13.12
C SER A 111 0.17 2.84 13.36
N ASP A 112 1.02 2.09 14.07
CA ASP A 112 2.45 2.35 14.28
C ASP A 112 3.37 1.44 13.47
N GLN A 113 2.80 0.70 12.51
CA GLN A 113 3.54 -0.37 11.83
C GLN A 113 4.58 0.18 10.85
N ILE A 114 4.18 1.11 9.99
CA ILE A 114 5.05 1.72 8.98
C ILE A 114 4.76 3.24 8.91
N PRO A 115 4.89 3.96 10.03
CA PRO A 115 4.56 5.38 10.06
C PRO A 115 5.57 6.20 9.24
N ASP A 116 5.09 7.32 8.67
CA ASP A 116 5.98 8.34 8.12
C ASP A 116 6.82 8.95 9.25
N PRO A 117 8.17 8.89 9.20
CA PRO A 117 9.01 9.40 10.28
C PRO A 117 8.89 10.92 10.47
N ASP A 118 8.52 11.66 9.43
CA ASP A 118 8.33 13.10 9.49
C ASP A 118 6.87 13.47 9.83
N GLY A 119 5.99 12.47 9.98
CA GLY A 119 4.56 12.68 10.18
C GLY A 119 3.92 13.41 9.01
N GLY A 120 2.74 13.97 9.23
CA GLY A 120 2.03 14.74 8.21
C GLY A 120 0.62 15.10 8.61
N PRO A 121 -0.02 16.02 7.88
CA PRO A 121 -1.35 16.53 8.20
C PRO A 121 -2.48 15.61 7.73
N MET A 122 -2.18 14.60 6.91
CA MET A 122 -3.15 13.72 6.26
C MET A 122 -3.02 12.30 6.79
N ILE A 123 -4.09 11.53 6.75
CA ILE A 123 -4.00 10.09 6.95
C ILE A 123 -3.68 9.43 5.62
N VAL A 124 -2.64 8.60 5.61
CA VAL A 124 -2.15 7.86 4.43
C VAL A 124 -2.31 6.36 4.64
N HIS A 125 -2.40 5.60 3.55
CA HIS A 125 -2.64 4.15 3.59
C HIS A 125 -1.39 3.36 4.02
N THR A 126 -0.23 3.77 3.57
CA THR A 126 1.13 3.22 3.79
C THR A 126 1.44 1.86 3.15
N ASP A 127 0.44 1.10 2.70
CA ASP A 127 0.62 -0.26 2.15
C ASP A 127 -0.21 -0.51 0.89
N VAL A 128 -0.25 0.44 -0.06
CA VAL A 128 -0.89 0.23 -1.36
C VAL A 128 -0.02 -0.70 -2.20
N CYS A 129 -0.33 -1.99 -2.18
CA CYS A 129 0.31 -3.05 -2.95
C CYS A 129 -0.70 -3.68 -3.94
N PRO A 130 -0.26 -4.49 -4.91
CA PRO A 130 -1.17 -5.07 -5.91
C PRO A 130 -2.30 -5.90 -5.30
N GLU A 131 -2.05 -6.53 -4.15
CA GLU A 131 -3.05 -7.30 -3.39
C GLU A 131 -4.12 -6.42 -2.73
N ASN A 132 -3.84 -5.13 -2.52
CA ASN A 132 -4.72 -4.17 -1.85
C ASN A 132 -5.43 -3.22 -2.82
N VAL A 133 -5.26 -3.42 -4.14
CA VAL A 133 -5.92 -2.62 -5.18
C VAL A 133 -7.00 -3.45 -5.86
N ILE A 134 -8.24 -2.95 -5.83
CA ILE A 134 -9.35 -3.53 -6.58
C ILE A 134 -9.28 -3.06 -8.02
N VAL A 135 -9.28 -4.02 -8.94
CA VAL A 135 -9.19 -3.78 -10.39
C VAL A 135 -10.45 -4.27 -11.10
N ARG A 136 -10.94 -3.48 -12.04
CA ARG A 136 -11.97 -3.85 -13.02
C ARG A 136 -11.52 -3.40 -14.40
N ASP A 137 -11.61 -4.27 -15.37
CA ASP A 137 -11.22 -3.98 -16.76
C ASP A 137 -9.81 -3.36 -16.86
N CYS A 138 -8.83 -3.98 -16.17
CA CYS A 138 -7.42 -3.53 -16.04
C CYS A 138 -7.23 -2.13 -15.41
N ARG A 139 -8.23 -1.55 -14.78
CA ARG A 139 -8.17 -0.24 -14.13
C ARG A 139 -8.31 -0.36 -12.63
N ALA A 140 -7.46 0.32 -11.89
CA ALA A 140 -7.59 0.48 -10.45
C ALA A 140 -8.85 1.31 -10.12
N VAL A 141 -9.75 0.75 -9.30
CA VAL A 141 -11.04 1.37 -8.96
C VAL A 141 -11.29 1.51 -7.46
N GLY A 142 -10.52 0.80 -6.62
CA GLY A 142 -10.65 0.85 -5.17
C GLY A 142 -9.39 0.41 -4.46
N ILE A 143 -9.28 0.77 -3.18
CA ILE A 143 -8.17 0.41 -2.30
C ILE A 143 -8.75 -0.22 -1.04
N ILE A 144 -8.24 -1.38 -0.67
CA ILE A 144 -8.64 -2.16 0.52
C ILE A 144 -7.48 -2.28 1.51
N ASP A 145 -7.76 -2.86 2.67
CA ASP A 145 -6.77 -3.16 3.72
C ASP A 145 -6.07 -1.92 4.32
N TRP A 146 -6.87 -1.05 4.89
CA TRP A 146 -6.45 0.20 5.53
C TRP A 146 -5.91 0.04 6.97
N GLU A 147 -5.50 -1.17 7.35
CA GLU A 147 -5.07 -1.46 8.74
C GLU A 147 -3.80 -0.72 9.15
N PHE A 148 -2.96 -0.33 8.18
CA PHE A 148 -1.73 0.42 8.42
C PHE A 148 -1.90 1.94 8.29
N ALA A 149 -3.13 2.41 8.08
CA ALA A 149 -3.39 3.84 7.94
C ALA A 149 -2.85 4.63 9.14
N SER A 150 -2.13 5.71 8.85
CA SER A 150 -1.47 6.55 9.85
C SER A 150 -1.28 7.98 9.36
N PRO A 151 -1.08 8.96 10.28
CA PRO A 151 -0.70 10.31 9.87
C PRO A 151 0.61 10.31 9.06
N GLY A 152 0.61 11.04 7.94
CA GLY A 152 1.77 11.09 7.05
C GLY A 152 1.64 12.15 5.96
N ARG A 153 2.68 12.20 5.12
CA ARG A 153 2.73 13.03 3.90
C ARG A 153 2.20 12.24 2.71
N ALA A 154 1.52 12.91 1.78
CA ALA A 154 1.07 12.27 0.53
C ALA A 154 2.20 11.53 -0.21
N ILE A 155 3.40 12.14 -0.26
CA ILE A 155 4.57 11.53 -0.90
C ILE A 155 5.00 10.21 -0.23
N TRP A 156 4.74 10.01 1.06
CA TRP A 156 5.01 8.74 1.75
C TRP A 156 4.24 7.58 1.13
N ASP A 157 2.95 7.81 0.86
CA ASP A 157 2.08 6.83 0.21
C ASP A 157 2.45 6.62 -1.26
N VAL A 158 2.75 7.72 -1.98
CA VAL A 158 3.22 7.65 -3.38
C VAL A 158 4.48 6.80 -3.49
N VAL A 159 5.46 6.99 -2.61
CA VAL A 159 6.71 6.19 -2.59
C VAL A 159 6.43 4.74 -2.20
N SER A 160 5.53 4.50 -1.22
CA SER A 160 5.12 3.14 -0.84
C SER A 160 4.50 2.41 -2.01
N THR A 161 3.56 3.05 -2.72
CA THR A 161 2.90 2.51 -3.91
C THR A 161 3.88 2.28 -5.05
N ALA A 162 4.81 3.21 -5.28
CA ALA A 162 5.84 3.04 -6.32
C ALA A 162 6.71 1.80 -6.05
N ARG A 163 7.11 1.57 -4.80
CA ARG A 163 7.90 0.37 -4.44
C ARG A 163 7.16 -0.93 -4.72
N LEU A 164 5.86 -0.98 -4.50
CA LEU A 164 5.07 -2.21 -4.52
C LEU A 164 4.38 -2.46 -5.87
N CYS A 165 3.84 -1.43 -6.51
CA CYS A 165 3.04 -1.54 -7.73
C CYS A 165 3.80 -1.20 -9.01
N VAL A 166 4.84 -0.33 -8.96
CA VAL A 166 5.65 0.02 -10.17
C VAL A 166 6.59 -1.09 -10.64
N PRO A 167 7.23 -1.95 -9.95
CA PRO A 167 7.81 -2.19 -8.63
C PRO A 167 9.21 -1.53 -8.51
N PHE A 168 9.27 -0.38 -7.95
CA PHE A 168 10.50 0.39 -7.82
C PHE A 168 11.33 -0.09 -6.60
N THR A 169 11.96 -1.24 -6.76
CA THR A 169 12.79 -1.95 -5.76
C THR A 169 14.02 -2.56 -6.43
N ALA A 170 14.94 -3.12 -5.62
CA ALA A 170 16.08 -3.86 -6.13
C ALA A 170 15.65 -4.99 -7.10
N PRO A 171 16.37 -5.21 -8.22
CA PRO A 171 15.97 -6.15 -9.27
C PRO A 171 15.74 -7.59 -8.77
N ASP A 172 16.55 -8.05 -7.82
CA ASP A 172 16.46 -9.38 -7.21
C ASP A 172 15.22 -9.56 -6.31
N ARG A 173 14.49 -8.47 -6.07
CA ARG A 173 13.27 -8.45 -5.24
C ARG A 173 11.98 -8.36 -6.05
N ARG A 174 12.09 -8.12 -7.36
CA ARG A 174 10.94 -8.00 -8.25
C ARG A 174 10.35 -9.37 -8.56
N ASP A 175 9.04 -9.43 -8.60
CA ASP A 175 8.35 -10.62 -9.09
C ASP A 175 8.73 -10.88 -10.57
N PRO A 176 8.83 -12.14 -11.00
CA PRO A 176 9.18 -12.50 -12.39
C PRO A 176 8.29 -11.83 -13.46
N VAL A 177 7.03 -11.51 -13.16
CA VAL A 177 6.12 -10.83 -14.09
C VAL A 177 6.64 -9.46 -14.53
N TYR A 178 7.48 -8.82 -13.73
CA TYR A 178 8.06 -7.50 -14.02
C TYR A 178 9.43 -7.55 -14.73
N GLN A 179 9.93 -8.73 -15.05
CA GLN A 179 11.21 -8.84 -15.73
C GLN A 179 11.18 -8.20 -17.11
N GLY A 180 12.27 -7.48 -17.47
CA GLY A 180 12.40 -6.81 -18.75
C GLY A 180 11.66 -5.47 -18.88
N LEU A 181 10.94 -5.03 -17.83
CA LEU A 181 10.27 -3.72 -17.84
C LEU A 181 11.25 -2.60 -17.49
N ASP A 182 11.12 -1.45 -18.16
CA ASP A 182 11.75 -0.21 -17.74
C ASP A 182 11.01 0.37 -16.52
N VAL A 183 11.52 0.07 -15.34
CA VAL A 183 10.89 0.52 -14.09
C VAL A 183 11.04 2.02 -13.84
N ALA A 184 12.03 2.68 -14.47
CA ALA A 184 12.20 4.13 -14.37
C ALA A 184 11.13 4.85 -15.20
N ASP A 185 10.85 4.35 -16.39
CA ASP A 185 9.77 4.85 -17.24
C ASP A 185 8.39 4.60 -16.59
N ARG A 186 8.19 3.43 -16.03
CA ARG A 186 6.99 3.10 -15.27
C ARG A 186 6.81 4.02 -14.05
N LEU A 187 7.91 4.33 -13.34
CA LEU A 187 7.86 5.29 -12.23
C LEU A 187 7.38 6.66 -12.70
N ARG A 188 7.99 7.19 -13.77
CA ARG A 188 7.58 8.50 -14.34
C ARG A 188 6.11 8.50 -14.74
N THR A 189 5.65 7.46 -15.42
CA THR A 189 4.23 7.27 -15.82
C THR A 189 3.31 7.33 -14.61
N PHE A 190 3.63 6.60 -13.53
CA PHE A 190 2.85 6.61 -12.30
C PHE A 190 2.84 7.98 -11.62
N LEU A 191 4.01 8.62 -11.49
CA LEU A 191 4.13 9.93 -10.86
C LEU A 191 3.44 11.05 -11.66
N ASP A 192 3.42 10.94 -13.00
CA ASP A 192 2.70 11.84 -13.88
C ASP A 192 1.18 11.69 -13.70
N ALA A 193 0.69 10.46 -13.67
CA ALA A 193 -0.73 10.16 -13.47
C ALA A 193 -1.21 10.60 -12.07
N TYR A 194 -0.37 10.47 -11.06
CA TYR A 194 -0.66 11.03 -9.73
C TYR A 194 -0.63 12.55 -9.71
N GLY A 195 0.18 13.20 -10.58
CA GLY A 195 0.37 14.64 -10.59
C GLY A 195 1.33 15.15 -9.52
N LEU A 196 2.42 14.38 -9.25
CA LEU A 196 3.43 14.77 -8.27
C LEU A 196 4.16 16.04 -8.75
N SER A 197 4.24 17.06 -7.87
CA SER A 197 4.92 18.32 -8.17
C SER A 197 6.43 18.16 -8.33
N SER A 198 7.08 19.11 -8.99
CA SER A 198 8.55 19.08 -9.17
C SER A 198 9.33 19.09 -7.85
N VAL A 199 8.81 19.78 -6.83
CA VAL A 199 9.40 19.82 -5.48
C VAL A 199 9.30 18.43 -4.81
N GLU A 200 8.15 17.79 -4.90
CA GLU A 200 7.95 16.45 -4.35
C GLU A 200 8.77 15.40 -5.11
N ARG A 201 8.91 15.53 -6.45
CA ARG A 201 9.78 14.65 -7.25
C ARG A 201 11.24 14.77 -6.82
N ALA A 202 11.73 15.96 -6.52
CA ALA A 202 13.08 16.15 -6.01
C ALA A 202 13.29 15.50 -4.62
N ALA A 203 12.25 15.41 -3.80
CA ALA A 203 12.29 14.76 -2.49
C ALA A 203 12.16 13.22 -2.58
N PHE A 204 11.72 12.67 -3.71
CA PHE A 204 11.40 11.24 -3.87
C PHE A 204 12.54 10.30 -3.44
N PRO A 205 13.82 10.50 -3.83
CA PRO A 205 14.89 9.58 -3.44
C PRO A 205 15.13 9.54 -1.92
N SER A 206 15.02 10.69 -1.24
CA SER A 206 15.16 10.75 0.21
C SER A 206 14.01 10.02 0.92
N VAL A 207 12.78 10.24 0.47
CA VAL A 207 11.60 9.55 1.01
C VAL A 207 11.64 8.05 0.71
N LEU A 208 12.20 7.65 -0.44
CA LEU A 208 12.41 6.24 -0.79
C LEU A 208 13.33 5.54 0.22
N ASP A 209 14.42 6.17 0.63
CA ASP A 209 15.31 5.59 1.65
C ASP A 209 14.65 5.56 3.04
N GLN A 210 13.93 6.61 3.43
CA GLN A 210 13.13 6.60 4.66
C GLN A 210 12.12 5.43 4.66
N ARG A 211 11.42 5.22 3.53
CA ARG A 211 10.43 4.15 3.40
C ARG A 211 11.06 2.76 3.40
N ARG A 212 12.24 2.59 2.77
CA ARG A 212 13.05 1.39 2.87
C ARG A 212 13.39 1.06 4.32
N GLN A 213 13.91 2.04 5.06
CA GLN A 213 14.27 1.88 6.48
C GLN A 213 13.04 1.50 7.33
N ALA A 214 11.90 2.13 7.11
CA ALA A 214 10.66 1.78 7.81
C ALA A 214 10.21 0.34 7.50
N GLY A 215 10.29 -0.09 6.24
CA GLY A 215 10.01 -1.46 5.83
C GLY A 215 10.97 -2.48 6.43
N GLU A 216 12.27 -2.16 6.53
CA GLU A 216 13.25 -3.00 7.20
C GLU A 216 12.95 -3.13 8.71
N ARG A 217 12.65 -2.03 9.40
CA ARG A 217 12.23 -2.08 10.81
C ARG A 217 10.98 -2.94 11.01
N PHE A 218 9.99 -2.78 10.15
CA PHE A 218 8.77 -3.57 10.18
C PHE A 218 9.05 -5.08 10.03
N THR A 219 9.80 -5.49 9.00
CA THR A 219 10.10 -6.91 8.77
C THR A 219 10.96 -7.50 9.89
N ARG A 220 11.95 -6.77 10.40
CA ARG A 220 12.77 -7.21 11.55
C ARG A 220 11.92 -7.41 12.81
N ARG A 221 10.97 -6.50 13.09
CA ARG A 221 10.02 -6.64 14.20
C ARG A 221 9.17 -7.91 14.07
N ARG A 222 8.65 -8.20 12.86
CA ARG A 222 7.86 -9.39 12.58
C ARG A 222 8.66 -10.68 12.72
N VAL A 223 9.91 -10.68 12.27
CA VAL A 223 10.86 -11.80 12.49
C VAL A 223 11.12 -12.01 13.98
N ALA A 224 11.38 -10.95 14.74
CA ALA A 224 11.61 -11.03 16.18
C ALA A 224 10.39 -11.56 16.96
N LEU A 225 9.18 -11.29 16.46
CA LEU A 225 7.93 -11.85 17.00
C LEU A 225 7.67 -13.30 16.57
N GLY A 226 8.56 -13.92 15.81
CA GLY A 226 8.42 -15.31 15.36
C GLY A 226 7.32 -15.56 14.33
N GLN A 227 6.85 -14.53 13.62
CA GLN A 227 5.81 -14.70 12.61
C GLN A 227 6.32 -15.52 11.42
N ALA A 228 5.76 -16.71 11.23
CA ALA A 228 6.31 -17.75 10.36
C ALA A 228 6.63 -17.27 8.93
N ALA A 229 5.73 -16.54 8.28
CA ALA A 229 5.92 -16.03 6.93
C ALA A 229 7.11 -15.04 6.82
N PHE A 230 7.32 -14.24 7.86
CA PHE A 230 8.44 -13.30 7.92
C PHE A 230 9.74 -14.01 8.28
N VAL A 231 9.71 -14.94 9.22
CA VAL A 231 10.88 -15.76 9.59
C VAL A 231 11.38 -16.52 8.37
N GLN A 232 10.51 -17.19 7.61
CA GLN A 232 10.87 -17.95 6.42
C GLN A 232 11.56 -17.08 5.36
N LYS A 233 11.12 -15.84 5.17
CA LYS A 233 11.58 -14.96 4.09
C LYS A 233 12.74 -14.05 4.51
N TRP A 234 12.81 -13.66 5.78
CA TRP A 234 13.64 -12.53 6.25
C TRP A 234 14.60 -12.88 7.38
N ALA A 235 14.55 -14.08 7.97
CA ALA A 235 15.49 -14.48 9.01
C ALA A 235 16.81 -14.99 8.44
N GLY A 236 17.88 -14.87 9.25
CA GLY A 236 19.19 -15.39 8.94
C GLY A 236 19.95 -14.66 7.80
N PRO A 237 21.04 -15.28 7.29
CA PRO A 237 21.90 -14.64 6.29
C PRO A 237 21.18 -14.19 5.02
N ALA A 238 20.25 -14.98 4.50
CA ALA A 238 19.47 -14.62 3.30
C ALA A 238 18.60 -13.38 3.52
N GLY A 239 18.08 -13.17 4.73
CA GLY A 239 17.37 -11.95 5.09
C GLY A 239 18.30 -10.74 5.12
N GLU A 240 19.48 -10.88 5.70
CA GLU A 240 20.48 -9.80 5.74
C GLU A 240 20.98 -9.43 4.34
N GLU A 241 21.18 -10.40 3.46
CA GLU A 241 21.52 -10.16 2.04
C GLU A 241 20.41 -9.35 1.33
N ARG A 242 19.13 -9.68 1.58
CA ARG A 242 18.00 -8.92 1.03
C ARG A 242 17.95 -7.48 1.51
N TYR A 243 18.20 -7.23 2.80
CA TYR A 243 18.28 -5.87 3.34
C TYR A 243 19.45 -5.09 2.72
N ALA A 244 20.61 -5.73 2.59
CA ALA A 244 21.79 -5.11 1.98
C ALA A 244 21.54 -4.77 0.50
N SER A 245 21.03 -5.71 -0.29
CA SER A 245 20.70 -5.50 -1.71
C SER A 245 19.75 -4.31 -1.89
N GLU A 246 18.68 -4.24 -1.13
CA GLU A 246 17.73 -3.14 -1.22
C GLU A 246 18.34 -1.80 -0.81
N ARG A 247 19.15 -1.78 0.25
CA ARG A 247 19.86 -0.57 0.70
C ARG A 247 20.80 -0.06 -0.39
N ASP A 248 21.65 -0.95 -0.91
CA ASP A 248 22.69 -0.59 -1.87
C ASP A 248 22.03 -0.11 -3.19
N TRP A 249 20.93 -0.75 -3.58
CA TRP A 249 20.16 -0.33 -4.74
C TRP A 249 19.53 1.07 -4.53
N VAL A 250 18.88 1.32 -3.38
CA VAL A 250 18.27 2.63 -3.08
C VAL A 250 19.32 3.74 -3.09
N HIS A 251 20.52 3.49 -2.54
CA HIS A 251 21.60 4.47 -2.52
C HIS A 251 22.22 4.72 -3.91
N ALA A 252 22.04 3.78 -4.86
CA ALA A 252 22.47 3.93 -6.25
C ALA A 252 21.40 4.58 -7.15
N VAL A 253 20.20 4.83 -6.65
CA VAL A 253 19.12 5.50 -7.40
C VAL A 253 19.57 6.92 -7.73
N PRO A 254 19.53 7.35 -9.01
CA PRO A 254 19.85 8.72 -9.40
C PRO A 254 18.93 9.73 -8.71
N PRO A 255 19.45 10.89 -8.27
CA PRO A 255 18.66 11.89 -7.57
C PRO A 255 17.53 12.50 -8.43
N ASP A 256 17.66 12.43 -9.74
CA ASP A 256 16.72 12.93 -10.73
C ASP A 256 15.79 11.84 -11.32
N VAL A 257 15.83 10.61 -10.78
CA VAL A 257 15.05 9.46 -11.31
C VAL A 257 13.56 9.75 -11.46
N ALA A 258 13.00 10.52 -10.55
CA ALA A 258 11.61 10.92 -10.53
C ALA A 258 11.32 12.16 -11.40
N VAL A 259 12.35 12.85 -11.88
CA VAL A 259 12.23 14.05 -12.70
C VAL A 259 12.01 13.64 -14.17
N ARG A 260 11.20 14.38 -14.92
CA ARG A 260 11.07 14.16 -16.38
C ARG A 260 12.38 14.48 -17.08
N ALA A 261 12.73 13.66 -18.08
CA ALA A 261 13.90 13.90 -18.93
C ALA A 261 13.76 15.18 -19.78
N ASP A 262 12.53 15.55 -20.11
CA ASP A 262 12.20 16.79 -20.83
C ASP A 262 11.68 17.77 -19.77
N GLY A 263 12.46 18.81 -19.50
CA GLY A 263 12.13 19.85 -18.49
C GLY A 263 10.74 20.47 -18.64
N PRO A 264 10.39 21.51 -17.84
CA PRO A 264 9.02 21.98 -17.66
C PRO A 264 8.31 22.29 -18.96
#